data_d32e360ab74dc914e6764ae25be8e433
#
_entry.id   d32e360ab74dc914e6764ae25be8e433
#
_cell.length_a   1.000
_cell.length_b   1.000
_cell.length_c   1.000
_cell.angle_alpha   90.00
_cell.angle_beta   90.00
_cell.angle_gamma   90.00
#
_symmetry.space_group_name_H-M   'P 1'
#
loop_
_entity.id
_entity.type
_entity.pdbx_description
1 polymer ?
#
loop_
_entity_poly.entity_id
_entity_poly.type
_entity_poly.pdbx_seq_one_letter_code
_entity_poly.pdbx_strand_id
1 'polypeptide(L)'
;LSNYISDFQKLMKKFNQEIVYYAHAGAGELHLRPVLNLKSSRGVSDFRKISSSVADLVKNYKGSLSGEHGDGIVRSEFISRIIGEENYTFLKEIKQIFDPESIFNPGKIVNPIPMDENLRYEKDRKEPKIETTFDFSSDKGILRASEKCNGAGNCRSISLKGTLCPSYRATRDELHNTRGRANVLREVLTNNKNKNKFDSKELKDAMDLCLSCKACATECPSSVDISLY
;
A
#
# COMPACT_ATOMS: atom_id res chain seq x y z
N LEU A 1 -16.05 -3.99 -24.14
CA LEU A 1 -15.56 -4.50 -22.84
C LEU A 1 -14.97 -5.90 -23.00
N SER A 2 -15.66 -6.88 -23.62
CA SER A 2 -15.17 -8.25 -23.79
C SER A 2 -13.84 -8.33 -24.55
N ASN A 3 -13.68 -7.55 -25.62
CA ASN A 3 -12.42 -7.47 -26.38
C ASN A 3 -11.27 -6.96 -25.50
N TYR A 4 -11.52 -5.92 -24.69
CA TYR A 4 -10.53 -5.40 -23.76
C TYR A 4 -10.07 -6.48 -22.76
N ILE A 5 -11.03 -7.21 -22.16
CA ILE A 5 -10.70 -8.31 -21.22
C ILE A 5 -9.87 -9.40 -21.92
N SER A 6 -10.25 -9.77 -23.15
CA SER A 6 -9.49 -10.76 -23.95
C SER A 6 -8.05 -10.31 -24.19
N ASP A 7 -7.85 -9.06 -24.59
CA ASP A 7 -6.51 -8.52 -24.86
C ASP A 7 -5.70 -8.33 -23.57
N PHE A 8 -6.36 -7.93 -22.48
CA PHE A 8 -5.73 -7.90 -21.17
C PHE A 8 -5.29 -9.29 -20.71
N GLN A 9 -6.10 -10.32 -20.91
CA GLN A 9 -5.71 -11.71 -20.60
C GLN A 9 -4.50 -12.17 -21.41
N LYS A 10 -4.46 -11.85 -22.72
CA LYS A 10 -3.30 -12.13 -23.57
C LYS A 10 -2.05 -11.41 -23.05
N LEU A 11 -2.20 -10.15 -22.62
CA LEU A 11 -1.11 -9.38 -22.03
C LEU A 11 -0.58 -10.06 -20.76
N MET A 12 -1.45 -10.45 -19.82
CA MET A 12 -1.04 -11.09 -18.57
C MET A 12 -0.38 -12.45 -18.80
N LYS A 13 -0.83 -13.21 -19.78
CA LYS A 13 -0.17 -14.48 -20.16
C LYS A 13 1.30 -14.28 -20.55
N LYS A 14 1.65 -13.15 -21.21
CA LYS A 14 3.06 -12.84 -21.55
C LYS A 14 3.93 -12.64 -20.32
N PHE A 15 3.35 -12.20 -19.20
CA PHE A 15 4.03 -12.02 -17.93
C PHE A 15 3.90 -13.25 -17.00
N ASN A 16 3.21 -14.31 -17.44
CA ASN A 16 2.90 -15.47 -16.60
C ASN A 16 2.25 -15.08 -15.28
N GLN A 17 1.27 -14.15 -15.34
CA GLN A 17 0.57 -13.63 -14.15
C GLN A 17 -0.85 -14.16 -14.08
N GLU A 18 -1.22 -14.60 -12.88
CA GLU A 18 -2.61 -14.87 -12.51
C GLU A 18 -3.34 -13.57 -12.22
N ILE A 19 -4.64 -13.54 -12.48
CA ILE A 19 -5.46 -12.34 -12.36
C ILE A 19 -6.72 -12.65 -11.59
N VAL A 20 -7.04 -11.77 -10.65
CA VAL A 20 -8.35 -11.73 -10.00
C VAL A 20 -9.17 -10.61 -10.62
N TYR A 21 -10.41 -10.91 -10.97
CA TYR A 21 -11.32 -9.99 -11.63
C TYR A 21 -12.45 -9.58 -10.71
N TYR A 22 -12.65 -8.27 -10.57
CA TYR A 22 -13.83 -7.67 -9.98
C TYR A 22 -14.35 -6.59 -10.91
N ALA A 23 -15.62 -6.22 -10.79
CA ALA A 23 -16.22 -5.20 -11.63
C ALA A 23 -17.36 -4.49 -10.93
N HIS A 24 -17.50 -3.20 -11.22
CA HIS A 24 -18.74 -2.46 -11.03
C HIS A 24 -19.45 -2.40 -12.38
N ALA A 25 -20.22 -3.44 -12.68
CA ALA A 25 -20.80 -3.66 -14.01
C ALA A 25 -21.68 -2.49 -14.51
N GLY A 26 -22.42 -1.85 -13.60
CA GLY A 26 -23.26 -0.69 -13.93
C GLY A 26 -22.47 0.55 -14.33
N ALA A 27 -21.26 0.71 -13.84
CA ALA A 27 -20.34 1.83 -14.18
C ALA A 27 -19.38 1.48 -15.32
N GLY A 28 -19.31 0.21 -15.73
CA GLY A 28 -18.33 -0.26 -16.71
C GLY A 28 -16.89 -0.28 -16.19
N GLU A 29 -16.70 -0.34 -14.88
CA GLU A 29 -15.41 -0.34 -14.22
C GLU A 29 -14.91 -1.75 -13.96
N LEU A 30 -13.60 -1.96 -14.15
CA LEU A 30 -12.94 -3.23 -13.92
C LEU A 30 -11.83 -3.08 -12.88
N HIS A 31 -11.81 -3.99 -11.91
CA HIS A 31 -10.69 -4.17 -10.99
C HIS A 31 -9.89 -5.40 -11.43
N LEU A 32 -8.81 -5.18 -12.14
CA LEU A 32 -7.92 -6.22 -12.64
C LEU A 32 -6.70 -6.29 -11.72
N ARG A 33 -6.55 -7.38 -10.98
CA ARG A 33 -5.57 -7.52 -9.91
C ARG A 33 -4.56 -8.62 -10.19
N PRO A 34 -3.47 -8.33 -10.93
CA PRO A 34 -2.35 -9.27 -11.05
C PRO A 34 -1.65 -9.42 -9.69
N VAL A 35 -1.12 -10.62 -9.43
CA VAL A 35 -0.42 -10.93 -8.18
C VAL A 35 1.08 -10.81 -8.38
N LEU A 36 1.71 -9.84 -7.74
CA LEU A 36 3.14 -9.54 -7.90
C LEU A 36 3.87 -9.56 -6.56
N ASN A 37 5.09 -10.09 -6.55
CA ASN A 37 5.97 -10.01 -5.39
C ASN A 37 6.82 -8.74 -5.44
N LEU A 38 6.33 -7.64 -4.88
CA LEU A 38 7.06 -6.35 -4.84
C LEU A 38 8.26 -6.34 -3.86
N LYS A 39 8.55 -7.45 -3.19
CA LYS A 39 9.79 -7.61 -2.42
C LYS A 39 10.97 -8.10 -3.27
N SER A 40 10.78 -8.36 -4.55
CA SER A 40 11.83 -8.77 -5.48
C SER A 40 12.02 -7.77 -6.60
N SER A 41 13.26 -7.58 -7.05
CA SER A 41 13.59 -6.75 -8.22
C SER A 41 12.82 -7.17 -9.46
N ARG A 42 12.62 -8.48 -9.66
CA ARG A 42 11.81 -9.00 -10.77
C ARG A 42 10.36 -8.54 -10.66
N GLY A 43 9.74 -8.70 -9.49
CA GLY A 43 8.34 -8.29 -9.28
C GLY A 43 8.12 -6.79 -9.44
N VAL A 44 9.08 -5.95 -9.00
CA VAL A 44 9.05 -4.49 -9.21
C VAL A 44 9.20 -4.16 -10.70
N SER A 45 10.08 -4.84 -11.43
CA SER A 45 10.22 -4.67 -12.89
C SER A 45 8.94 -5.08 -13.62
N ASP A 46 8.34 -6.20 -13.24
CA ASP A 46 7.08 -6.67 -13.84
C ASP A 46 5.93 -5.72 -13.52
N PHE A 47 5.87 -5.16 -12.30
CA PHE A 47 4.90 -4.14 -11.90
C PHE A 47 4.92 -2.94 -12.85
N ARG A 48 6.12 -2.39 -13.11
CA ARG A 48 6.29 -1.27 -14.05
C ARG A 48 5.88 -1.65 -15.47
N LYS A 49 6.38 -2.78 -15.98
CA LYS A 49 6.11 -3.22 -17.35
C LYS A 49 4.62 -3.50 -17.59
N ILE A 50 3.98 -4.18 -16.65
CA ILE A 50 2.55 -4.48 -16.72
C ILE A 50 1.76 -3.17 -16.69
N SER A 51 2.02 -2.28 -15.74
CA SER A 51 1.29 -1.01 -15.62
C SER A 51 1.43 -0.15 -16.87
N SER A 52 2.64 -0.06 -17.43
CA SER A 52 2.88 0.67 -18.68
C SER A 52 2.10 0.06 -19.85
N SER A 53 2.13 -1.27 -20.00
CA SER A 53 1.41 -1.97 -21.06
C SER A 53 -0.10 -1.86 -20.90
N VAL A 54 -0.59 -1.86 -19.67
CA VAL A 54 -2.02 -1.66 -19.37
C VAL A 54 -2.44 -0.23 -19.69
N ALA A 55 -1.61 0.77 -19.40
CA ALA A 55 -1.90 2.16 -19.78
C ALA A 55 -2.06 2.30 -21.30
N ASP A 56 -1.18 1.67 -22.09
CA ASP A 56 -1.29 1.65 -23.55
C ASP A 56 -2.56 0.94 -24.02
N LEU A 57 -2.88 -0.21 -23.42
CA LEU A 57 -4.08 -0.95 -23.75
C LEU A 57 -5.36 -0.13 -23.46
N VAL A 58 -5.44 0.49 -22.27
CA VAL A 58 -6.57 1.35 -21.87
C VAL A 58 -6.72 2.51 -22.85
N LYS A 59 -5.62 3.18 -23.22
CA LYS A 59 -5.62 4.26 -24.21
C LYS A 59 -6.18 3.80 -25.55
N ASN A 60 -5.76 2.63 -26.04
CA ASN A 60 -6.24 2.07 -27.31
C ASN A 60 -7.75 1.83 -27.31
N TYR A 61 -8.31 1.49 -26.16
CA TYR A 61 -9.75 1.32 -25.97
C TYR A 61 -10.47 2.61 -25.57
N LYS A 62 -9.78 3.76 -25.58
CA LYS A 62 -10.30 5.08 -25.18
C LYS A 62 -10.92 5.07 -23.77
N GLY A 63 -10.35 4.27 -22.87
CA GLY A 63 -10.77 4.15 -21.50
C GLY A 63 -10.03 5.10 -20.56
N SER A 64 -10.46 5.13 -19.30
CA SER A 64 -9.74 5.77 -18.19
C SER A 64 -8.87 4.76 -17.46
N LEU A 65 -7.62 5.15 -17.13
CA LEU A 65 -6.71 4.28 -16.36
C LEU A 65 -7.15 4.17 -14.89
N SER A 66 -7.82 5.18 -14.37
CA SER A 66 -8.42 5.18 -13.03
C SER A 66 -9.90 5.46 -13.16
N GLY A 67 -10.76 4.47 -12.86
CA GLY A 67 -12.20 4.63 -12.88
C GLY A 67 -12.70 5.44 -11.68
N GLU A 68 -12.39 4.99 -10.46
CA GLU A 68 -12.94 5.54 -9.21
C GLU A 68 -11.89 5.96 -8.16
N HIS A 69 -10.71 5.32 -8.16
CA HIS A 69 -9.74 5.48 -7.07
C HIS A 69 -8.84 6.70 -7.17
N GLY A 70 -8.91 7.47 -8.26
CA GLY A 70 -7.93 8.50 -8.60
C GLY A 70 -6.58 7.90 -9.02
N ASP A 71 -5.71 8.71 -9.63
CA ASP A 71 -4.43 8.19 -10.15
C ASP A 71 -3.39 7.95 -9.06
N GLY A 72 -3.37 8.80 -8.02
CA GLY A 72 -2.47 8.66 -6.89
C GLY A 72 -0.99 8.67 -7.33
N ILE A 73 -0.14 7.90 -6.65
CA ILE A 73 1.29 7.76 -7.00
C ILE A 73 1.48 6.76 -8.15
N VAL A 74 0.71 5.68 -8.16
CA VAL A 74 0.95 4.53 -9.05
C VAL A 74 0.58 4.80 -10.50
N ARG A 75 -0.43 5.65 -10.75
CA ARG A 75 -0.97 5.91 -12.09
C ARG A 75 -0.63 7.29 -12.64
N SER A 76 -0.18 8.22 -11.79
CA SER A 76 0.03 9.61 -12.20
C SER A 76 1.07 9.77 -13.31
N GLU A 77 2.10 8.95 -13.36
CA GLU A 77 3.12 9.03 -14.43
C GLU A 77 2.57 8.69 -15.82
N PHE A 78 1.40 8.05 -15.90
CA PHE A 78 0.77 7.70 -17.17
C PHE A 78 -0.29 8.72 -17.62
N ILE A 79 -0.59 9.75 -16.83
CA ILE A 79 -1.65 10.72 -17.15
C ILE A 79 -1.40 11.40 -18.49
N SER A 80 -0.19 11.93 -18.74
CA SER A 80 0.16 12.56 -19.99
C SER A 80 -0.04 11.64 -21.19
N ARG A 81 0.27 10.34 -21.01
CA ARG A 81 0.04 9.31 -22.03
C ARG A 81 -1.46 9.13 -22.35
N ILE A 82 -2.32 9.18 -21.33
CA ILE A 82 -3.77 8.97 -21.49
C ILE A 82 -4.46 10.19 -22.08
N ILE A 83 -4.24 11.37 -21.49
CA ILE A 83 -4.96 12.60 -21.84
C ILE A 83 -4.25 13.45 -22.92
N GLY A 84 -3.00 13.13 -23.26
CA GLY A 84 -2.14 13.89 -24.16
C GLY A 84 -1.36 15.00 -23.46
N GLU A 85 -0.25 15.41 -24.08
CA GLU A 85 0.67 16.40 -23.49
C GLU A 85 0.05 17.80 -23.37
N GLU A 86 -0.82 18.20 -24.32
CA GLU A 86 -1.50 19.49 -24.26
C GLU A 86 -2.37 19.61 -23.02
N ASN A 87 -3.27 18.64 -22.79
CA ASN A 87 -4.11 18.61 -21.59
C ASN A 87 -3.29 18.49 -20.30
N TYR A 88 -2.20 17.72 -20.35
CA TYR A 88 -1.32 17.59 -19.20
C TYR A 88 -0.61 18.93 -18.88
N THR A 89 -0.28 19.74 -19.88
CA THR A 89 0.27 21.08 -19.68
C THR A 89 -0.71 21.98 -18.95
N PHE A 90 -2.00 21.95 -19.30
CA PHE A 90 -3.03 22.69 -18.55
C PHE A 90 -3.10 22.27 -17.07
N LEU A 91 -2.96 20.98 -16.76
CA LEU A 91 -2.88 20.52 -15.34
C LEU A 91 -1.67 21.11 -14.61
N LYS A 92 -0.50 21.22 -15.28
CA LYS A 92 0.68 21.86 -14.71
C LYS A 92 0.45 23.35 -14.45
N GLU A 93 -0.15 24.06 -15.39
CA GLU A 93 -0.48 25.48 -15.25
C GLU A 93 -1.44 25.73 -14.09
N ILE A 94 -2.52 24.94 -13.98
CA ILE A 94 -3.45 25.01 -12.86
C ILE A 94 -2.70 24.80 -11.53
N LYS A 95 -1.86 23.75 -11.45
CA LYS A 95 -1.06 23.48 -10.24
C LYS A 95 -0.16 24.65 -9.91
N GLN A 96 0.51 25.25 -10.89
CA GLN A 96 1.42 26.38 -10.69
C GLN A 96 0.69 27.64 -10.20
N ILE A 97 -0.54 27.88 -10.68
CA ILE A 97 -1.36 29.03 -10.26
C ILE A 97 -1.78 28.90 -8.78
N PHE A 98 -2.26 27.71 -8.39
CA PHE A 98 -2.81 27.49 -7.04
C PHE A 98 -1.78 27.06 -6.00
N ASP A 99 -0.64 26.54 -6.41
CA ASP A 99 0.40 26.02 -5.53
C ASP A 99 1.80 26.20 -6.13
N PRO A 100 2.24 27.46 -6.32
CA PRO A 100 3.53 27.75 -6.96
C PRO A 100 4.72 27.17 -6.22
N GLU A 101 4.63 27.04 -4.90
CA GLU A 101 5.68 26.48 -4.04
C GLU A 101 5.61 24.95 -3.93
N SER A 102 4.66 24.30 -4.60
CA SER A 102 4.46 22.84 -4.56
C SER A 102 4.36 22.26 -3.13
N ILE A 103 3.66 22.94 -2.25
CA ILE A 103 3.46 22.55 -0.84
C ILE A 103 2.37 21.48 -0.72
N PHE A 104 1.30 21.62 -1.51
CA PHE A 104 0.12 20.76 -1.38
C PHE A 104 0.29 19.47 -2.18
N ASN A 105 0.50 18.37 -1.47
CA ASN A 105 0.51 17.01 -2.00
C ASN A 105 1.45 16.85 -3.23
N PRO A 106 2.73 17.19 -3.12
CA PRO A 106 3.67 17.15 -4.24
C PRO A 106 3.87 15.72 -4.77
N GLY A 107 4.32 15.61 -6.03
CA GLY A 107 4.67 14.32 -6.64
C GLY A 107 3.45 13.45 -7.02
N LYS A 108 2.26 14.04 -7.13
CA LYS A 108 1.04 13.37 -7.59
C LYS A 108 0.35 14.21 -8.66
N ILE A 109 -0.23 13.56 -9.66
CA ILE A 109 -0.87 14.14 -10.84
C ILE A 109 0.13 14.93 -11.69
N VAL A 110 0.67 16.02 -11.15
CA VAL A 110 1.67 16.87 -11.80
C VAL A 110 3.05 16.56 -11.24
N ASN A 111 4.03 16.38 -12.11
CA ASN A 111 5.40 16.00 -11.78
C ASN A 111 5.45 14.78 -10.83
N PRO A 112 4.84 13.66 -11.21
CA PRO A 112 4.71 12.51 -10.34
C PRO A 112 6.04 11.84 -10.04
N ILE A 113 6.11 11.24 -8.85
CA ILE A 113 7.19 10.32 -8.51
C ILE A 113 7.01 9.04 -9.34
N PRO A 114 8.10 8.41 -9.83
CA PRO A 114 8.02 7.13 -10.51
C PRO A 114 7.28 6.08 -9.68
N MET A 115 6.40 5.31 -10.32
CA MET A 115 5.50 4.38 -9.64
C MET A 115 6.18 3.26 -8.85
N ASP A 116 7.41 2.95 -9.19
CA ASP A 116 8.24 1.90 -8.59
C ASP A 116 9.28 2.43 -7.60
N GLU A 117 9.21 3.71 -7.27
CA GLU A 117 9.97 4.33 -6.19
C GLU A 117 9.13 4.44 -4.91
N ASN A 118 9.80 4.55 -3.78
CA ASN A 118 9.19 4.68 -2.45
C ASN A 118 8.15 3.59 -2.13
N LEU A 119 8.37 2.38 -2.62
CA LEU A 119 7.53 1.24 -2.28
C LEU A 119 7.67 0.91 -0.79
N ARG A 120 6.62 0.30 -0.22
CA ARG A 120 6.57 -0.10 1.19
C ARG A 120 7.72 -1.01 1.60
N TYR A 121 8.21 -1.82 0.67
CA TYR A 121 9.27 -2.79 0.89
C TYR A 121 10.48 -2.48 0.00
N GLU A 122 11.66 -2.61 0.58
CA GLU A 122 12.90 -2.59 -0.19
C GLU A 122 13.04 -3.91 -0.96
N LYS A 123 13.26 -3.79 -2.27
CA LYS A 123 13.43 -4.97 -3.14
C LYS A 123 14.71 -5.74 -2.78
N ASP A 124 14.63 -7.06 -2.84
CA ASP A 124 15.71 -8.01 -2.58
C ASP A 124 16.35 -7.90 -1.18
N ARG A 125 15.67 -7.24 -0.23
CA ARG A 125 16.11 -7.18 1.15
C ARG A 125 16.15 -8.59 1.75
N LYS A 126 17.29 -8.95 2.35
CA LYS A 126 17.39 -10.16 3.15
C LYS A 126 16.59 -9.99 4.44
N GLU A 127 15.66 -10.89 4.68
CA GLU A 127 14.87 -10.87 5.91
C GLU A 127 15.72 -11.35 7.09
N PRO A 128 15.72 -10.60 8.21
CA PRO A 128 16.46 -11.01 9.39
C PRO A 128 15.81 -12.27 10.01
N LYS A 129 16.63 -13.19 10.49
CA LYS A 129 16.15 -14.23 11.41
C LYS A 129 15.93 -13.58 12.77
N ILE A 130 14.70 -13.66 13.26
CA ILE A 130 14.30 -13.08 14.54
C ILE A 130 13.80 -14.21 15.41
N GLU A 131 14.50 -14.43 16.53
CA GLU A 131 14.08 -15.38 17.56
C GLU A 131 13.02 -14.72 18.45
N THR A 132 11.95 -15.44 18.71
CA THR A 132 10.83 -14.99 19.52
C THR A 132 10.43 -16.04 20.54
N THR A 133 9.93 -15.61 21.71
CA THR A 133 9.42 -16.51 22.75
C THR A 133 8.13 -17.20 22.30
N PHE A 134 7.27 -16.46 21.59
CA PHE A 134 6.02 -17.01 21.05
C PHE A 134 6.23 -17.55 19.64
N ASP A 135 5.41 -18.54 19.27
CA ASP A 135 5.44 -19.14 17.94
C ASP A 135 4.67 -18.28 16.92
N PHE A 136 5.40 -17.81 15.90
CA PHE A 136 4.85 -17.09 14.74
C PHE A 136 5.02 -17.89 13.44
N SER A 137 5.18 -19.21 13.50
CA SER A 137 5.42 -20.05 12.31
C SER A 137 4.26 -19.99 11.32
N SER A 138 3.02 -19.91 11.81
CA SER A 138 1.82 -19.74 10.98
C SER A 138 1.88 -18.50 10.10
N ASP A 139 2.54 -17.44 10.56
CA ASP A 139 2.76 -16.20 9.83
C ASP A 139 4.12 -16.13 9.13
N LYS A 140 4.90 -17.20 9.18
CA LYS A 140 6.28 -17.24 8.67
C LYS A 140 7.22 -16.26 9.40
N GLY A 141 6.96 -16.02 10.69
CA GLY A 141 7.74 -15.18 11.59
C GLY A 141 7.06 -13.85 11.97
N ILE A 142 7.55 -13.25 13.06
CA ILE A 142 6.98 -12.01 13.64
C ILE A 142 7.01 -10.83 12.66
N LEU A 143 8.01 -10.73 11.80
CA LEU A 143 8.08 -9.69 10.77
C LEU A 143 6.88 -9.80 9.82
N ARG A 144 6.56 -11.01 9.36
CA ARG A 144 5.40 -11.25 8.50
C ARG A 144 4.09 -11.01 9.23
N ALA A 145 4.01 -11.37 10.51
CA ALA A 145 2.86 -11.06 11.35
C ALA A 145 2.59 -9.54 11.40
N SER A 146 3.63 -8.72 11.62
CA SER A 146 3.50 -7.26 11.62
C SER A 146 3.12 -6.68 10.24
N GLU A 147 3.54 -7.32 9.16
CA GLU A 147 3.24 -6.92 7.77
C GLU A 147 1.80 -7.19 7.34
N LYS A 148 1.02 -7.95 8.10
CA LYS A 148 -0.41 -8.16 7.83
C LYS A 148 -1.20 -6.86 7.76
N CYS A 149 -0.75 -5.79 8.41
CA CYS A 149 -1.43 -4.51 8.37
C CYS A 149 -1.52 -3.99 6.92
N ASN A 150 -2.73 -3.96 6.38
CA ASN A 150 -3.04 -3.45 5.04
C ASN A 150 -3.42 -1.96 5.01
N GLY A 151 -3.41 -1.29 6.19
CA GLY A 151 -3.74 0.13 6.28
C GLY A 151 -5.23 0.45 6.35
N ALA A 152 -6.14 -0.53 6.49
CA ALA A 152 -7.60 -0.33 6.52
C ALA A 152 -8.07 0.74 7.53
N GLY A 153 -7.34 0.90 8.66
CA GLY A 153 -7.56 2.03 9.56
C GLY A 153 -8.70 1.86 10.58
N ASN A 154 -9.33 0.69 10.70
CA ASN A 154 -10.36 0.44 11.71
C ASN A 154 -9.89 0.77 13.13
N CYS A 155 -8.59 0.60 13.40
CA CYS A 155 -7.97 0.95 14.68
C CYS A 155 -7.88 2.46 14.96
N ARG A 156 -8.29 3.30 14.01
CA ARG A 156 -8.41 4.77 14.15
C ARG A 156 -9.85 5.22 14.37
N SER A 157 -10.77 4.28 14.49
CA SER A 157 -12.16 4.63 14.74
C SER A 157 -12.33 5.34 16.07
N ILE A 158 -13.05 6.43 16.04
CA ILE A 158 -13.49 7.18 17.23
C ILE A 158 -14.91 6.78 17.66
N SER A 159 -15.55 5.93 16.87
CA SER A 159 -16.86 5.41 17.19
C SER A 159 -16.83 4.57 18.47
N LEU A 160 -17.89 4.65 19.24
CA LEU A 160 -18.09 3.81 20.44
C LEU A 160 -18.45 2.37 20.11
N LYS A 161 -18.63 2.03 18.82
CA LYS A 161 -18.84 0.65 18.38
C LYS A 161 -17.50 -0.10 18.40
N GLY A 162 -17.46 -1.25 19.07
CA GLY A 162 -16.26 -2.05 19.25
C GLY A 162 -15.26 -1.44 20.25
N THR A 163 -14.13 -2.12 20.46
CA THR A 163 -13.08 -1.73 21.42
C THR A 163 -11.85 -1.15 20.73
N LEU A 164 -11.52 -1.60 19.53
CA LEU A 164 -10.29 -1.27 18.80
C LEU A 164 -10.22 0.20 18.41
N CYS A 165 -9.21 0.99 18.76
CA CYS A 165 -8.16 0.79 19.75
C CYS A 165 -8.35 1.81 20.89
N PRO A 166 -8.39 1.39 22.18
CA PRO A 166 -8.62 2.31 23.30
C PRO A 166 -7.57 3.41 23.40
N SER A 167 -6.29 3.05 23.24
CA SER A 167 -5.18 4.00 23.30
C SER A 167 -5.33 5.11 22.25
N TYR A 168 -5.70 4.77 21.01
CA TYR A 168 -5.93 5.75 19.97
C TYR A 168 -7.14 6.65 20.30
N ARG A 169 -8.21 6.08 20.86
CA ARG A 169 -9.39 6.88 21.25
C ARG A 169 -9.05 7.94 22.28
N ALA A 170 -8.15 7.61 23.21
CA ALA A 170 -7.69 8.51 24.25
C ALA A 170 -6.72 9.58 23.70
N THR A 171 -5.74 9.21 22.90
CA THR A 171 -4.64 10.09 22.51
C THR A 171 -4.84 10.79 21.17
N ARG A 172 -5.59 10.18 20.24
CA ARG A 172 -5.69 10.57 18.83
C ARG A 172 -4.35 10.52 18.08
N ASP A 173 -3.34 9.92 18.67
CA ASP A 173 -2.03 9.75 18.07
C ASP A 173 -1.94 8.42 17.31
N GLU A 174 -1.49 8.48 16.06
CA GLU A 174 -1.28 7.32 15.19
C GLU A 174 -0.29 6.31 15.77
N LEU A 175 0.67 6.75 16.58
CA LEU A 175 1.62 5.88 17.25
C LEU A 175 0.92 4.86 18.16
N HIS A 176 -0.20 5.25 18.76
CA HIS A 176 -0.90 4.47 19.78
C HIS A 176 -2.06 3.62 19.24
N ASN A 177 -2.05 3.30 17.95
CA ASN A 177 -3.03 2.37 17.38
C ASN A 177 -2.37 1.09 16.85
N THR A 178 -3.18 0.10 16.49
CA THR A 178 -2.71 -1.19 15.96
C THR A 178 -1.87 -1.01 14.69
N ARG A 179 -2.26 -0.11 13.79
CA ARG A 179 -1.54 0.18 12.55
C ARG A 179 -0.18 0.81 12.83
N GLY A 180 -0.13 1.83 13.68
CA GLY A 180 1.11 2.51 14.09
C GLY A 180 2.09 1.52 14.69
N ARG A 181 1.65 0.76 15.70
CA ARG A 181 2.47 -0.25 16.36
C ARG A 181 3.00 -1.32 15.40
N ALA A 182 2.16 -1.85 14.52
CA ALA A 182 2.58 -2.83 13.52
C ALA A 182 3.63 -2.26 12.55
N ASN A 183 3.49 -1.00 12.14
CA ASN A 183 4.47 -0.36 11.27
C ASN A 183 5.77 -0.04 11.99
N VAL A 184 5.72 0.46 13.23
CA VAL A 184 6.93 0.69 14.04
C VAL A 184 7.67 -0.64 14.27
N LEU A 185 6.95 -1.70 14.65
CA LEU A 185 7.54 -3.02 14.83
C LEU A 185 8.22 -3.50 13.53
N ARG A 186 7.57 -3.40 12.40
CA ARG A 186 8.16 -3.75 11.10
C ARG A 186 9.45 -2.98 10.84
N GLU A 187 9.43 -1.65 11.02
CA GLU A 187 10.61 -0.80 10.78
C GLU A 187 11.76 -1.15 11.72
N VAL A 188 11.47 -1.33 13.00
CA VAL A 188 12.45 -1.71 14.00
C VAL A 188 13.07 -3.08 13.69
N LEU A 189 12.25 -4.08 13.37
CA LEU A 189 12.75 -5.41 13.03
C LEU A 189 13.62 -5.44 11.78
N THR A 190 13.40 -4.53 10.84
CA THR A 190 14.16 -4.47 9.58
C THR A 190 15.37 -3.54 9.64
N ASN A 191 15.23 -2.38 10.27
CA ASN A 191 16.22 -1.28 10.20
C ASN A 191 17.06 -1.09 11.46
N ASN A 192 16.62 -1.59 12.64
CA ASN A 192 17.41 -1.50 13.86
C ASN A 192 18.71 -2.32 13.72
N LYS A 193 19.87 -1.69 13.99
CA LYS A 193 21.19 -2.30 13.90
C LYS A 193 21.60 -3.03 15.19
N ASN A 194 20.83 -2.88 16.29
CA ASN A 194 21.12 -3.52 17.55
C ASN A 194 21.09 -5.05 17.42
N LYS A 195 21.90 -5.75 18.24
CA LYS A 195 21.91 -7.21 18.30
C LYS A 195 20.51 -7.75 18.66
N ASN A 196 19.91 -7.15 19.69
CA ASN A 196 18.49 -7.37 19.97
C ASN A 196 17.66 -6.36 19.19
N LYS A 197 16.90 -6.82 18.20
CA LYS A 197 16.06 -5.96 17.35
C LYS A 197 14.95 -5.26 18.13
N PHE A 198 14.50 -5.84 19.24
CA PHE A 198 13.46 -5.26 20.08
C PHE A 198 13.97 -4.13 21.00
N ASP A 199 15.27 -3.98 21.14
CA ASP A 199 15.89 -2.90 21.93
C ASP A 199 15.85 -1.60 21.10
N SER A 200 14.71 -0.91 21.18
CA SER A 200 14.43 0.33 20.50
C SER A 200 13.52 1.21 21.33
N LYS A 201 13.90 2.48 21.49
CA LYS A 201 13.09 3.49 22.16
C LYS A 201 11.77 3.71 21.41
N GLU A 202 11.81 3.77 20.10
CA GLU A 202 10.62 3.99 19.24
C GLU A 202 9.60 2.86 19.42
N LEU A 203 10.07 1.61 19.52
CA LEU A 203 9.20 0.48 19.77
C LEU A 203 8.59 0.56 21.19
N LYS A 204 9.40 0.88 22.19
CA LYS A 204 8.93 1.07 23.55
C LYS A 204 7.85 2.14 23.61
N ASP A 205 8.12 3.33 23.06
CA ASP A 205 7.19 4.47 23.04
C ASP A 205 5.86 4.09 22.34
N ALA A 206 5.92 3.33 21.25
CA ALA A 206 4.73 2.85 20.56
C ALA A 206 3.90 1.86 21.36
N MET A 207 4.54 1.04 22.20
CA MET A 207 3.89 -0.02 22.98
C MET A 207 3.42 0.44 24.35
N ASP A 208 3.99 1.47 24.95
CA ASP A 208 3.75 1.91 26.33
C ASP A 208 2.27 2.07 26.70
N LEU A 209 1.45 2.58 25.80
CA LEU A 209 0.02 2.73 26.03
C LEU A 209 -0.83 1.55 25.52
N CYS A 210 -0.22 0.41 25.20
CA CYS A 210 -0.98 -0.77 24.82
C CYS A 210 -1.54 -1.46 26.07
N LEU A 211 -2.87 -1.50 26.15
CA LEU A 211 -3.56 -2.15 27.29
C LEU A 211 -3.63 -3.67 27.17
N SER A 212 -3.07 -4.27 26.14
CA SER A 212 -3.20 -5.71 25.81
C SER A 212 -4.64 -6.22 25.89
N CYS A 213 -5.59 -5.38 25.50
CA CYS A 213 -7.03 -5.67 25.55
C CYS A 213 -7.50 -6.69 24.51
N LYS A 214 -6.62 -7.14 23.62
CA LYS A 214 -6.84 -8.16 22.57
C LYS A 214 -7.89 -7.79 21.51
N ALA A 215 -8.47 -6.60 21.55
CA ALA A 215 -9.45 -6.19 20.54
C ALA A 215 -8.88 -6.21 19.11
N CYS A 216 -7.58 -5.98 18.94
CA CYS A 216 -6.91 -6.08 17.64
C CYS A 216 -6.94 -7.50 17.06
N ALA A 217 -6.86 -8.54 17.87
CA ALA A 217 -6.91 -9.93 17.42
C ALA A 217 -8.26 -10.26 16.75
N THR A 218 -9.37 -9.65 17.23
CA THR A 218 -10.74 -9.99 16.81
C THR A 218 -11.34 -8.94 15.86
N GLU A 219 -11.04 -7.66 16.05
CA GLU A 219 -11.69 -6.57 15.31
C GLU A 219 -10.84 -6.05 14.15
N CYS A 220 -9.54 -6.40 14.04
CA CYS A 220 -8.72 -6.00 12.92
C CYS A 220 -9.04 -6.84 11.67
N PRO A 221 -9.47 -6.22 10.55
CA PRO A 221 -9.83 -6.97 9.34
C PRO A 221 -8.63 -7.70 8.71
N SER A 222 -7.41 -7.34 9.09
CA SER A 222 -6.17 -7.98 8.63
C SER A 222 -5.53 -8.87 9.70
N SER A 223 -6.23 -9.18 10.79
CA SER A 223 -5.78 -10.06 11.87
C SER A 223 -4.40 -9.68 12.43
N VAL A 224 -4.15 -8.37 12.60
CA VAL A 224 -2.95 -7.87 13.28
C VAL A 224 -3.18 -7.96 14.78
N ASP A 225 -2.43 -8.79 15.47
CA ASP A 225 -2.53 -9.01 16.93
C ASP A 225 -1.37 -8.40 17.69
N ILE A 226 -1.43 -7.11 17.96
CA ILE A 226 -0.41 -6.40 18.74
C ILE A 226 -0.30 -6.95 20.18
N SER A 227 -1.35 -7.53 20.70
CA SER A 227 -1.33 -8.09 22.07
C SER A 227 -0.47 -9.35 22.19
N LEU A 228 -0.20 -10.01 21.06
CA LEU A 228 0.69 -11.17 20.98
C LEU A 228 2.12 -10.76 20.60
N TYR A 229 2.27 -9.69 19.82
CA TYR A 229 3.58 -9.24 19.32
C TYR A 229 4.38 -8.58 20.43
#